data_181f87d7dc2dafb562740c8d5ce5ce6c
#
_entry.id   181f87d7dc2dafb562740c8d5ce5ce6c
#
_cell.length_a   1.000
_cell.length_b   1.000
_cell.length_c   1.000
_cell.angle_alpha   90.00
_cell.angle_beta   90.00
_cell.angle_gamma   90.00
#
_symmetry.space_group_name_H-M   'P 1'
#
loop_
_entity.id
_entity.type
_entity.pdbx_description
1 polymer ?
#
loop_
_entity_poly.entity_id
_entity_poly.type
_entity_poly.pdbx_seq_one_letter_code
_entity_poly.pdbx_strand_id
1 'polypeptide(L)'
;MINQATAVKLDTMPTCQYCKKSFSKQSTLEVHMCEPKRRWSQKDNKIHVLAFEIFRRFYEMNFSNQKPKTFTDFAQSQYYKAFVKTATFITENTPIEIGAFIDWLCTSKIRIDSWAKQGTIDSYLKHLIRTEPVPQALNRTIMTMGAWAEQEDARLEDFFKYVNLNRVCQMIVNGRISPWVLLNCETGKDLISVMHDDHIKMIFEIIDPEWWKRTFKKRDEDLDFV
;
A
#
# COMPACT_ATOMS: atom_id res chain seq x y z
N MET A 1 13.44 49.74 -54.35
CA MET A 1 14.43 48.80 -53.82
C MET A 1 13.95 48.33 -52.47
N ILE A 2 13.39 47.14 -52.41
CA ILE A 2 12.80 46.55 -51.19
C ILE A 2 13.86 45.59 -50.62
N ASN A 3 14.43 45.95 -49.45
CA ASN A 3 15.39 45.12 -48.75
C ASN A 3 14.63 43.91 -48.10
N GLN A 4 14.83 42.72 -48.66
CA GLN A 4 14.43 41.47 -47.99
C GLN A 4 15.36 41.18 -46.84
N ALA A 5 14.85 41.39 -45.61
CA ALA A 5 15.53 40.94 -44.40
C ALA A 5 15.44 39.40 -44.37
N THR A 6 16.55 38.71 -44.64
CA THR A 6 16.75 37.30 -44.41
C THR A 6 16.62 37.00 -42.93
N ALA A 7 15.49 36.39 -42.53
CA ALA A 7 15.33 35.86 -41.19
C ALA A 7 16.33 34.71 -41.00
N VAL A 8 17.36 34.93 -40.18
CA VAL A 8 18.29 33.92 -39.74
C VAL A 8 17.51 32.95 -38.84
N LYS A 9 17.19 31.76 -39.36
CA LYS A 9 16.71 30.64 -38.54
C LYS A 9 17.81 30.34 -37.52
N LEU A 10 17.59 30.68 -36.26
CA LEU A 10 18.36 30.12 -35.19
C LEU A 10 18.15 28.60 -35.20
N ASP A 11 19.12 27.88 -35.68
CA ASP A 11 19.17 26.42 -35.66
C ASP A 11 19.28 25.98 -34.18
N THR A 12 18.13 25.80 -33.54
CA THR A 12 18.10 25.27 -32.19
C THR A 12 18.54 23.80 -32.24
N MET A 13 19.68 23.50 -31.59
CA MET A 13 20.22 22.12 -31.55
C MET A 13 19.14 21.12 -31.09
N PRO A 14 18.98 19.99 -31.83
CA PRO A 14 18.05 18.94 -31.47
C PRO A 14 18.25 18.49 -30.03
N THR A 15 17.23 18.64 -29.16
CA THR A 15 17.36 18.38 -27.73
C THR A 15 16.36 17.32 -27.29
N CYS A 16 16.82 16.32 -26.54
CA CYS A 16 15.94 15.29 -26.00
C CYS A 16 15.01 15.88 -24.93
N GLN A 17 13.71 15.75 -25.16
CA GLN A 17 12.68 16.23 -24.21
C GLN A 17 12.73 15.56 -22.85
N TYR A 18 13.29 14.32 -22.75
CA TYR A 18 13.33 13.53 -21.53
C TYR A 18 14.58 13.81 -20.67
N CYS A 19 15.76 13.83 -21.26
CA CYS A 19 17.03 14.01 -20.52
C CYS A 19 17.68 15.37 -20.75
N LYS A 20 17.10 16.23 -21.61
CA LYS A 20 17.57 17.59 -21.95
C LYS A 20 18.96 17.60 -22.62
N LYS A 21 19.50 16.46 -23.06
CA LYS A 21 20.75 16.40 -23.79
C LYS A 21 20.55 16.91 -25.22
N SER A 22 21.42 17.84 -25.68
CA SER A 22 21.43 18.34 -27.03
C SER A 22 22.34 17.52 -27.95
N PHE A 23 21.99 17.43 -29.23
CA PHE A 23 22.67 16.65 -30.27
C PHE A 23 22.97 17.53 -31.47
N SER A 24 24.07 17.21 -32.17
CA SER A 24 24.46 17.91 -33.39
C SER A 24 23.59 17.57 -34.60
N LYS A 25 22.95 16.38 -34.58
CA LYS A 25 22.12 15.87 -35.70
C LYS A 25 20.78 15.35 -35.19
N GLN A 26 19.73 15.63 -35.95
CA GLN A 26 18.38 15.13 -35.68
C GLN A 26 18.33 13.59 -35.70
N SER A 27 19.00 12.94 -36.63
CA SER A 27 19.05 11.47 -36.70
C SER A 27 19.66 10.83 -35.46
N THR A 28 20.62 11.50 -34.80
CA THR A 28 21.19 11.02 -33.52
C THR A 28 20.19 11.14 -32.38
N LEU A 29 19.36 12.22 -32.37
CA LEU A 29 18.30 12.37 -31.38
C LEU A 29 17.21 11.30 -31.57
N GLU A 30 16.82 10.96 -32.78
CA GLU A 30 15.77 9.97 -33.08
C GLU A 30 16.11 8.58 -32.52
N VAL A 31 17.36 8.13 -32.68
CA VAL A 31 17.84 6.84 -32.14
C VAL A 31 18.22 6.91 -30.66
N HIS A 32 18.28 8.11 -30.08
CA HIS A 32 18.70 8.28 -28.70
C HIS A 32 17.71 7.65 -27.72
N MET A 33 18.20 6.72 -26.89
CA MET A 33 17.44 6.07 -25.84
C MET A 33 18.11 6.30 -24.47
N CYS A 34 17.67 7.38 -23.77
CA CYS A 34 18.11 7.65 -22.40
C CYS A 34 17.23 6.93 -21.38
N GLU A 35 17.72 6.83 -20.16
CA GLU A 35 16.99 6.21 -19.06
C GLU A 35 15.60 6.84 -18.81
N PRO A 36 15.42 8.17 -18.73
CA PRO A 36 14.09 8.78 -18.61
C PRO A 36 13.15 8.45 -19.78
N LYS A 37 13.65 8.37 -21.04
CA LYS A 37 12.84 7.96 -22.20
C LYS A 37 12.39 6.50 -22.08
N ARG A 38 13.27 5.60 -21.63
CA ARG A 38 12.95 4.20 -21.40
C ARG A 38 11.91 4.04 -20.29
N ARG A 39 12.06 4.77 -19.18
CA ARG A 39 11.07 4.77 -18.09
C ARG A 39 9.73 5.32 -18.54
N TRP A 40 9.74 6.38 -19.34
CA TRP A 40 8.53 6.98 -19.88
C TRP A 40 7.78 6.02 -20.81
N SER A 41 8.47 5.19 -21.60
CA SER A 41 7.82 4.19 -22.45
C SER A 41 7.06 3.10 -21.69
N GLN A 42 7.28 2.98 -20.38
CA GLN A 42 6.57 2.04 -19.50
C GLN A 42 5.27 2.62 -18.91
N LYS A 43 4.86 3.82 -19.30
CA LYS A 43 3.73 4.56 -18.68
C LYS A 43 2.40 3.79 -18.64
N ASP A 44 2.17 2.88 -19.57
CA ASP A 44 0.92 2.11 -19.69
C ASP A 44 1.03 0.72 -19.04
N ASN A 45 2.19 0.38 -18.47
CA ASN A 45 2.37 -0.85 -17.70
C ASN A 45 1.70 -0.72 -16.33
N LYS A 46 0.89 -1.71 -15.92
CA LYS A 46 0.10 -1.70 -14.66
C LYS A 46 0.95 -1.39 -13.42
N ILE A 47 2.14 -1.99 -13.31
CA ILE A 47 3.06 -1.72 -12.17
C ILE A 47 3.54 -0.27 -12.18
N HIS A 48 3.85 0.27 -13.36
CA HIS A 48 4.33 1.65 -13.47
C HIS A 48 3.22 2.68 -13.28
N VAL A 49 1.98 2.34 -13.65
CA VAL A 49 0.79 3.15 -13.32
C VAL A 49 0.63 3.23 -11.81
N LEU A 50 0.61 2.10 -11.11
CA LEU A 50 0.52 2.07 -9.65
C LEU A 50 1.71 2.81 -9.00
N ALA A 51 2.94 2.60 -9.50
CA ALA A 51 4.12 3.30 -9.00
C ALA A 51 4.01 4.82 -9.16
N PHE A 52 3.43 5.29 -10.25
CA PHE A 52 3.16 6.71 -10.48
C PHE A 52 2.07 7.25 -9.56
N GLU A 53 1.01 6.49 -9.29
CA GLU A 53 -0.02 6.86 -8.33
C GLU A 53 0.56 7.02 -6.92
N ILE A 54 1.40 6.07 -6.47
CA ILE A 54 2.11 6.14 -5.18
C ILE A 54 3.02 7.38 -5.15
N PHE A 55 3.77 7.63 -6.22
CA PHE A 55 4.63 8.82 -6.35
C PHE A 55 3.82 10.12 -6.24
N ARG A 56 2.69 10.24 -6.95
CA ARG A 56 1.79 11.40 -6.85
C ARG A 56 1.29 11.59 -5.43
N ARG A 57 0.76 10.51 -4.83
CA ARG A 57 0.20 10.54 -3.48
C ARG A 57 1.23 10.98 -2.45
N PHE A 58 2.47 10.48 -2.57
CA PHE A 58 3.57 10.91 -1.70
C PHE A 58 3.82 12.41 -1.78
N TYR A 59 3.86 12.99 -2.99
CA TYR A 59 4.08 14.42 -3.15
C TYR A 59 2.88 15.26 -2.71
N GLU A 60 1.66 14.80 -2.95
CA GLU A 60 0.43 15.47 -2.50
C GLU A 60 0.36 15.57 -0.97
N MET A 61 0.74 14.50 -0.27
CA MET A 61 0.66 14.45 1.20
C MET A 61 1.81 15.17 1.90
N ASN A 62 2.98 15.24 1.29
CA ASN A 62 4.18 15.77 1.96
C ASN A 62 4.57 17.18 1.52
N PHE A 63 4.04 17.69 0.42
CA PHE A 63 4.43 18.97 -0.15
C PHE A 63 3.21 19.79 -0.56
N SER A 64 2.74 20.65 0.34
CA SER A 64 1.63 21.58 0.07
C SER A 64 2.01 22.55 -1.05
N ASN A 65 1.04 22.94 -1.90
CA ASN A 65 1.18 23.98 -2.93
C ASN A 65 2.12 23.64 -4.11
N GLN A 66 2.42 22.38 -4.38
CA GLN A 66 3.14 22.02 -5.61
C GLN A 66 2.16 21.75 -6.77
N LYS A 67 2.64 22.03 -8.00
CA LYS A 67 1.92 21.62 -9.20
C LYS A 67 1.76 20.10 -9.23
N PRO A 68 0.62 19.57 -9.73
CA PRO A 68 0.43 18.14 -9.87
C PRO A 68 1.60 17.49 -10.61
N LYS A 69 2.11 16.41 -10.08
CA LYS A 69 3.23 15.66 -10.69
C LYS A 69 2.76 14.93 -11.93
N THR A 70 3.57 15.00 -12.98
CA THR A 70 3.35 14.29 -14.25
C THR A 70 4.14 12.99 -14.30
N PHE A 71 3.81 12.10 -15.25
CA PHE A 71 4.60 10.89 -15.46
C PHE A 71 6.04 11.21 -15.91
N THR A 72 6.26 12.36 -16.56
CA THR A 72 7.61 12.84 -16.92
C THR A 72 8.44 13.15 -15.68
N ASP A 73 7.82 13.80 -14.67
CA ASP A 73 8.48 14.07 -13.38
C ASP A 73 8.85 12.75 -12.67
N PHE A 74 7.94 11.79 -12.70
CA PHE A 74 8.19 10.45 -12.15
C PHE A 74 9.34 9.74 -12.87
N ALA A 75 9.33 9.71 -14.21
CA ALA A 75 10.36 9.07 -15.02
C ALA A 75 11.76 9.68 -14.80
N GLN A 76 11.83 10.98 -14.44
CA GLN A 76 13.07 11.69 -14.12
C GLN A 76 13.46 11.59 -12.64
N SER A 77 12.57 11.10 -11.78
CA SER A 77 12.81 11.01 -10.34
C SER A 77 13.97 10.07 -10.00
N GLN A 78 14.82 10.51 -9.06
CA GLN A 78 15.84 9.64 -8.46
C GLN A 78 15.22 8.44 -7.71
N TYR A 79 13.99 8.59 -7.20
CA TYR A 79 13.25 7.54 -6.48
C TYR A 79 12.40 6.65 -7.38
N TYR A 80 12.46 6.81 -8.72
CA TYR A 80 11.70 6.00 -9.66
C TYR A 80 11.74 4.50 -9.36
N LYS A 81 12.96 3.94 -9.19
CA LYS A 81 13.16 2.51 -8.93
C LYS A 81 12.53 2.07 -7.61
N ALA A 82 12.58 2.92 -6.59
CA ALA A 82 12.01 2.61 -5.28
C ALA A 82 10.48 2.55 -5.35
N PHE A 83 9.82 3.50 -6.03
CA PHE A 83 8.37 3.47 -6.22
C PHE A 83 7.92 2.28 -7.09
N VAL A 84 8.65 1.94 -8.17
CA VAL A 84 8.35 0.76 -8.98
C VAL A 84 8.49 -0.51 -8.14
N LYS A 85 9.55 -0.64 -7.34
CA LYS A 85 9.74 -1.76 -6.41
C LYS A 85 8.60 -1.87 -5.40
N THR A 86 8.14 -0.73 -4.86
CA THR A 86 7.01 -0.69 -3.93
C THR A 86 5.71 -1.14 -4.61
N ALA A 87 5.44 -0.68 -5.83
CA ALA A 87 4.27 -1.10 -6.57
C ALA A 87 4.28 -2.61 -6.88
N THR A 88 5.42 -3.15 -7.28
CA THR A 88 5.62 -4.60 -7.47
C THR A 88 5.33 -5.35 -6.17
N PHE A 89 5.93 -4.90 -5.07
CA PHE A 89 5.73 -5.50 -3.75
C PHE A 89 4.27 -5.49 -3.29
N ILE A 90 3.55 -4.38 -3.49
CA ILE A 90 2.11 -4.27 -3.19
C ILE A 90 1.30 -5.27 -4.03
N THR A 91 1.62 -5.40 -5.32
CA THR A 91 0.91 -6.31 -6.23
C THR A 91 1.14 -7.77 -5.86
N GLU A 92 2.35 -8.15 -5.44
CA GLU A 92 2.71 -9.50 -5.05
C GLU A 92 2.15 -9.90 -3.68
N ASN A 93 2.13 -8.97 -2.72
CA ASN A 93 1.74 -9.27 -1.33
C ASN A 93 0.29 -8.89 -1.00
N THR A 94 -0.36 -8.12 -1.84
CA THR A 94 -1.77 -7.70 -1.72
C THR A 94 -2.15 -7.29 -0.28
N PRO A 95 -1.51 -6.25 0.30
CA PRO A 95 -1.81 -5.83 1.66
C PRO A 95 -3.28 -5.44 1.80
N ILE A 96 -3.83 -5.62 2.99
CA ILE A 96 -5.20 -5.21 3.31
C ILE A 96 -5.30 -3.68 3.17
N GLU A 97 -6.41 -3.20 2.59
CA GLU A 97 -6.68 -1.78 2.41
C GLU A 97 -5.51 -1.06 1.70
N ILE A 98 -5.22 -1.47 0.45
CA ILE A 98 -4.07 -0.96 -0.33
C ILE A 98 -3.98 0.57 -0.30
N GLY A 99 -5.12 1.28 -0.40
CA GLY A 99 -5.16 2.74 -0.32
C GLY A 99 -4.65 3.26 1.02
N ALA A 100 -5.14 2.69 2.13
CA ALA A 100 -4.70 3.05 3.47
C ALA A 100 -3.21 2.68 3.70
N PHE A 101 -2.74 1.57 3.14
CA PHE A 101 -1.33 1.20 3.18
C PHE A 101 -0.44 2.24 2.48
N ILE A 102 -0.84 2.69 1.29
CA ILE A 102 -0.12 3.74 0.55
C ILE A 102 -0.10 5.05 1.35
N ASP A 103 -1.23 5.47 1.90
CA ASP A 103 -1.33 6.68 2.72
C ASP A 103 -0.46 6.59 3.97
N TRP A 104 -0.47 5.43 4.63
CA TRP A 104 0.40 5.18 5.78
C TRP A 104 1.88 5.21 5.39
N LEU A 105 2.29 4.60 4.27
CA LEU A 105 3.65 4.69 3.77
C LEU A 105 4.08 6.15 3.54
N CYS A 106 3.21 6.93 2.90
CA CYS A 106 3.49 8.33 2.58
C CYS A 106 3.66 9.22 3.81
N THR A 107 2.97 8.90 4.92
CA THR A 107 3.03 9.66 6.18
C THR A 107 3.99 9.06 7.20
N SER A 108 4.41 7.81 7.00
CA SER A 108 5.37 7.15 7.88
C SER A 108 6.75 7.80 7.76
N LYS A 109 7.56 7.69 8.83
CA LYS A 109 8.97 8.11 8.80
C LYS A 109 9.89 7.06 8.15
N ILE A 110 9.32 6.04 7.51
CA ILE A 110 10.08 4.97 6.86
C ILE A 110 10.68 5.52 5.56
N ARG A 111 11.97 5.26 5.35
CA ARG A 111 12.64 5.66 4.11
C ARG A 111 12.00 4.94 2.91
N ILE A 112 11.82 5.65 1.80
CA ILE A 112 11.19 5.13 0.56
C ILE A 112 11.87 3.83 0.08
N ASP A 113 13.19 3.71 0.19
CA ASP A 113 13.95 2.50 -0.18
C ASP A 113 13.60 1.26 0.67
N SER A 114 12.95 1.46 1.81
CA SER A 114 12.53 0.39 2.72
C SER A 114 11.05 0.03 2.61
N TRP A 115 10.27 0.73 1.81
CA TRP A 115 8.83 0.50 1.67
C TRP A 115 8.47 -0.90 1.17
N ALA A 116 9.30 -1.47 0.29
CA ALA A 116 9.14 -2.81 -0.26
C ALA A 116 9.84 -3.88 0.59
N LYS A 117 9.62 -3.89 1.90
CA LYS A 117 10.16 -4.90 2.83
C LYS A 117 9.02 -5.54 3.62
N GLN A 118 9.13 -6.84 3.92
CA GLN A 118 8.12 -7.57 4.70
C GLN A 118 7.85 -6.89 6.04
N GLY A 119 8.85 -6.49 6.80
CA GLY A 119 8.67 -5.80 8.08
C GLY A 119 7.92 -4.45 7.98
N THR A 120 7.79 -3.90 6.78
CA THR A 120 6.97 -2.69 6.54
C THR A 120 5.48 -3.04 6.51
N ILE A 121 5.10 -4.16 5.86
CA ILE A 121 3.71 -4.67 5.93
C ILE A 121 3.37 -5.03 7.38
N ASP A 122 4.24 -5.74 8.08
CA ASP A 122 4.00 -6.15 9.47
C ASP A 122 3.76 -4.94 10.37
N SER A 123 4.55 -3.87 10.19
CA SER A 123 4.39 -2.61 10.92
C SER A 123 3.08 -1.89 10.56
N TYR A 124 2.68 -1.90 9.29
CA TYR A 124 1.40 -1.37 8.85
C TYR A 124 0.22 -2.14 9.44
N LEU A 125 0.25 -3.46 9.41
CA LEU A 125 -0.83 -4.31 9.95
C LEU A 125 -1.02 -4.08 11.45
N LYS A 126 0.07 -3.98 12.22
CA LYS A 126 0.01 -3.61 13.64
C LYS A 126 -0.61 -2.24 13.84
N HIS A 127 -0.27 -1.26 13.00
CA HIS A 127 -0.86 0.06 13.04
C HIS A 127 -2.35 0.02 12.68
N LEU A 128 -2.71 -0.61 11.57
CA LEU A 128 -4.10 -0.72 11.10
C LEU A 128 -5.00 -1.33 12.17
N ILE A 129 -4.65 -2.50 12.68
CA ILE A 129 -5.43 -3.23 13.68
C ILE A 129 -5.68 -2.39 14.95
N ARG A 130 -4.72 -1.54 15.31
CA ARG A 130 -4.81 -0.69 16.51
C ARG A 130 -5.59 0.60 16.31
N THR A 131 -5.66 1.11 15.07
CA THR A 131 -6.21 2.44 14.77
C THR A 131 -7.48 2.43 13.93
N GLU A 132 -7.80 1.31 13.28
CA GLU A 132 -8.97 1.20 12.43
C GLU A 132 -10.29 1.37 13.20
N PRO A 133 -11.30 1.99 12.60
CA PRO A 133 -12.64 2.03 13.16
C PRO A 133 -13.26 0.63 13.31
N VAL A 134 -13.94 0.38 14.44
CA VAL A 134 -14.59 -0.93 14.71
C VAL A 134 -15.48 -1.40 13.55
N PRO A 135 -16.34 -0.57 12.93
CA PRO A 135 -17.18 -1.02 11.83
C PRO A 135 -16.39 -1.58 10.64
N GLN A 136 -15.22 -1.00 10.33
CA GLN A 136 -14.36 -1.50 9.25
C GLN A 136 -13.73 -2.84 9.60
N ALA A 137 -13.23 -2.98 10.83
CA ALA A 137 -12.69 -4.23 11.36
C ALA A 137 -13.72 -5.36 11.35
N LEU A 138 -14.97 -5.06 11.79
CA LEU A 138 -16.09 -5.99 11.79
C LEU A 138 -16.46 -6.42 10.37
N ASN A 139 -16.68 -5.46 9.46
CA ASN A 139 -17.05 -5.75 8.08
C ASN A 139 -16.03 -6.65 7.39
N ARG A 140 -14.74 -6.34 7.50
CA ARG A 140 -13.67 -7.15 6.92
C ARG A 140 -13.65 -8.57 7.49
N THR A 141 -13.82 -8.71 8.81
CA THR A 141 -13.86 -10.02 9.46
C THR A 141 -15.06 -10.82 9.00
N ILE A 142 -16.25 -10.22 8.97
CA ILE A 142 -17.49 -10.88 8.51
C ILE A 142 -17.37 -11.32 7.06
N MET A 143 -16.83 -10.48 6.16
CA MET A 143 -16.58 -10.87 4.77
C MET A 143 -15.60 -12.04 4.65
N THR A 144 -14.57 -12.07 5.50
CA THR A 144 -13.60 -13.18 5.52
C THR A 144 -14.23 -14.49 6.01
N MET A 145 -15.05 -14.41 7.06
CA MET A 145 -15.80 -15.55 7.59
C MET A 145 -16.85 -16.04 6.59
N GLY A 146 -17.54 -15.12 5.90
CA GLY A 146 -18.52 -15.44 4.86
C GLY A 146 -17.89 -16.17 3.68
N ALA A 147 -16.76 -15.68 3.18
CA ALA A 147 -16.03 -16.37 2.10
C ALA A 147 -15.54 -17.77 2.49
N TRP A 148 -15.19 -17.98 3.76
CA TRP A 148 -14.89 -19.31 4.28
C TRP A 148 -16.14 -20.18 4.32
N ALA A 149 -17.25 -19.65 4.82
CA ALA A 149 -18.52 -20.37 4.93
C ALA A 149 -19.04 -20.84 3.56
N GLU A 150 -18.96 -19.99 2.53
CA GLU A 150 -19.27 -20.33 1.15
C GLU A 150 -18.35 -21.45 0.61
N GLN A 151 -17.05 -21.38 0.92
CA GLN A 151 -16.07 -22.37 0.47
C GLN A 151 -16.28 -23.75 1.12
N GLU A 152 -16.66 -23.78 2.39
CA GLU A 152 -16.80 -25.02 3.19
C GLU A 152 -18.26 -25.51 3.27
N ASP A 153 -19.20 -24.88 2.57
CA ASP A 153 -20.66 -25.15 2.64
C ASP A 153 -21.17 -25.18 4.10
N ALA A 154 -20.76 -24.17 4.86
CA ALA A 154 -21.00 -24.05 6.30
C ALA A 154 -21.73 -22.75 6.64
N ARG A 155 -22.16 -22.59 7.90
CA ARG A 155 -22.73 -21.33 8.36
C ARG A 155 -21.63 -20.41 8.86
N LEU A 156 -21.83 -19.10 8.71
CA LEU A 156 -20.88 -18.09 9.14
C LEU A 156 -20.53 -18.20 10.64
N GLU A 157 -21.53 -18.47 11.48
CA GLU A 157 -21.38 -18.61 12.94
C GLU A 157 -20.54 -19.83 13.35
N ASP A 158 -20.35 -20.78 12.46
CA ASP A 158 -19.57 -21.99 12.69
C ASP A 158 -18.07 -21.80 12.38
N PHE A 159 -17.69 -20.61 11.87
CA PHE A 159 -16.31 -20.31 11.47
C PHE A 159 -15.29 -20.66 12.55
N PHE A 160 -15.41 -20.10 13.74
CA PHE A 160 -14.43 -20.32 14.84
C PHE A 160 -14.48 -21.74 15.42
N LYS A 161 -15.55 -22.50 15.16
CA LYS A 161 -15.65 -23.91 15.62
C LYS A 161 -14.90 -24.87 14.72
N TYR A 162 -14.90 -24.60 13.40
CA TYR A 162 -14.43 -25.58 12.41
C TYR A 162 -13.26 -25.09 11.56
N VAL A 163 -12.88 -23.81 11.63
CA VAL A 163 -11.71 -23.31 10.90
C VAL A 163 -10.42 -23.97 11.38
N ASN A 164 -9.55 -24.32 10.44
CA ASN A 164 -8.24 -24.85 10.78
C ASN A 164 -7.42 -23.83 11.58
N LEU A 165 -6.80 -24.25 12.70
CA LEU A 165 -6.05 -23.38 13.61
C LEU A 165 -4.91 -22.63 12.92
N ASN A 166 -4.13 -23.28 12.06
CA ASN A 166 -3.05 -22.61 11.32
C ASN A 166 -3.62 -21.56 10.36
N ARG A 167 -4.74 -21.88 9.68
CA ARG A 167 -5.40 -20.98 8.74
C ARG A 167 -5.92 -19.72 9.46
N VAL A 168 -6.59 -19.88 10.60
CA VAL A 168 -7.10 -18.73 11.37
C VAL A 168 -5.97 -17.88 11.95
N CYS A 169 -4.89 -18.49 12.45
CA CYS A 169 -3.71 -17.74 12.88
C CYS A 169 -3.12 -16.88 11.77
N GLN A 170 -2.99 -17.42 10.56
CA GLN A 170 -2.57 -16.65 9.38
C GLN A 170 -3.54 -15.51 9.05
N MET A 171 -4.85 -15.75 9.16
CA MET A 171 -5.86 -14.71 8.92
C MET A 171 -5.78 -13.59 9.97
N ILE A 172 -5.48 -13.92 11.23
CA ILE A 172 -5.27 -12.94 12.31
C ILE A 172 -4.00 -12.13 12.03
N VAL A 173 -2.88 -12.80 11.76
CA VAL A 173 -1.59 -12.13 11.46
C VAL A 173 -1.68 -11.22 10.26
N ASN A 174 -2.43 -11.64 9.22
CA ASN A 174 -2.65 -10.84 8.02
C ASN A 174 -3.77 -9.78 8.18
N GLY A 175 -4.34 -9.62 9.39
CA GLY A 175 -5.37 -8.64 9.70
C GLY A 175 -6.75 -8.92 9.10
N ARG A 176 -6.97 -10.09 8.48
CA ARG A 176 -8.27 -10.47 7.90
C ARG A 176 -9.32 -10.77 8.96
N ILE A 177 -8.90 -11.37 10.08
CA ILE A 177 -9.71 -11.57 11.28
C ILE A 177 -9.24 -10.56 12.33
N SER A 178 -10.12 -9.66 12.71
CA SER A 178 -9.82 -8.63 13.70
C SER A 178 -9.98 -9.16 15.13
N PRO A 179 -9.08 -8.76 16.04
CA PRO A 179 -9.24 -9.03 17.47
C PRO A 179 -10.55 -8.51 18.07
N TRP A 180 -11.17 -7.47 17.47
CA TRP A 180 -12.49 -7.00 17.88
C TRP A 180 -13.54 -8.12 17.85
N VAL A 181 -13.54 -8.96 16.82
CA VAL A 181 -14.48 -10.08 16.72
C VAL A 181 -13.98 -11.26 17.57
N LEU A 182 -12.71 -11.63 17.40
CA LEU A 182 -12.10 -12.80 18.03
C LEU A 182 -12.24 -12.76 19.57
N LEU A 183 -12.00 -11.60 20.18
CA LEU A 183 -11.98 -11.45 21.63
C LEU A 183 -13.36 -11.11 22.24
N ASN A 184 -14.34 -10.72 21.42
CA ASN A 184 -15.69 -10.35 21.90
C ASN A 184 -16.77 -11.38 21.59
N CYS A 185 -16.50 -12.45 20.81
CA CYS A 185 -17.44 -13.55 20.63
C CYS A 185 -17.02 -14.80 21.44
N GLU A 186 -18.00 -15.55 21.95
CA GLU A 186 -17.75 -16.75 22.76
C GLU A 186 -16.96 -17.80 21.97
N THR A 187 -17.38 -18.12 20.75
CA THR A 187 -16.70 -19.09 19.90
C THR A 187 -15.25 -18.70 19.53
N GLY A 188 -14.95 -17.39 19.48
CA GLY A 188 -13.59 -16.89 19.30
C GLY A 188 -12.73 -17.09 20.54
N LYS A 189 -13.29 -16.89 21.74
CA LYS A 189 -12.61 -17.18 23.03
C LYS A 189 -12.39 -18.67 23.18
N ASP A 190 -13.38 -19.51 22.83
CA ASP A 190 -13.25 -20.97 22.85
C ASP A 190 -12.12 -21.42 21.91
N LEU A 191 -12.05 -20.84 20.71
CA LEU A 191 -10.96 -21.12 19.77
C LEU A 191 -9.59 -20.82 20.39
N ILE A 192 -9.42 -19.68 21.04
CA ILE A 192 -8.16 -19.31 21.70
C ILE A 192 -7.81 -20.31 22.79
N SER A 193 -8.81 -20.81 23.56
CA SER A 193 -8.60 -21.75 24.66
C SER A 193 -8.07 -23.12 24.22
N VAL A 194 -8.32 -23.50 22.95
CA VAL A 194 -7.83 -24.78 22.39
C VAL A 194 -6.55 -24.61 21.56
N MET A 195 -6.02 -23.40 21.43
CA MET A 195 -4.76 -23.14 20.72
C MET A 195 -3.56 -23.64 21.52
N HIS A 196 -2.60 -24.24 20.81
CA HIS A 196 -1.30 -24.59 21.38
C HIS A 196 -0.39 -23.37 21.47
N ASP A 197 0.66 -23.46 22.29
CA ASP A 197 1.63 -22.38 22.52
C ASP A 197 2.20 -21.77 21.23
N ASP A 198 2.43 -22.59 20.21
CA ASP A 198 2.97 -22.09 18.93
C ASP A 198 1.96 -21.24 18.15
N HIS A 199 0.68 -21.55 18.23
CA HIS A 199 -0.38 -20.72 17.65
C HIS A 199 -0.47 -19.39 18.41
N ILE A 200 -0.46 -19.44 19.75
CA ILE A 200 -0.51 -18.24 20.59
C ILE A 200 0.71 -17.35 20.32
N LYS A 201 1.92 -17.92 20.25
CA LYS A 201 3.14 -17.15 19.92
C LYS A 201 3.02 -16.44 18.57
N MET A 202 2.41 -17.08 17.56
CA MET A 202 2.24 -16.50 16.24
C MET A 202 1.37 -15.24 16.26
N ILE A 203 0.28 -15.23 17.03
CA ILE A 203 -0.72 -14.16 17.04
C ILE A 203 -0.56 -13.19 18.23
N PHE A 204 0.33 -13.47 19.18
CA PHE A 204 0.43 -12.76 20.47
C PHE A 204 0.58 -11.24 20.32
N GLU A 205 1.42 -10.78 19.41
CA GLU A 205 1.61 -9.35 19.18
C GLU A 205 0.35 -8.63 18.66
N ILE A 206 -0.57 -9.38 18.03
CA ILE A 206 -1.82 -8.87 17.46
C ILE A 206 -2.93 -8.87 18.53
N ILE A 207 -2.99 -9.94 19.35
CA ILE A 207 -4.03 -10.12 20.37
C ILE A 207 -3.57 -9.74 21.77
N ASP A 208 -2.45 -9.02 21.95
CA ASP A 208 -1.89 -8.60 23.24
C ASP A 208 -2.99 -8.30 24.27
N PRO A 209 -3.17 -9.17 25.31
CA PRO A 209 -4.30 -9.07 26.21
C PRO A 209 -4.32 -7.76 27.01
N GLU A 210 -3.15 -7.24 27.37
CA GLU A 210 -3.03 -6.01 28.15
C GLU A 210 -3.40 -4.78 27.32
N TRP A 211 -3.02 -4.79 26.04
CA TRP A 211 -3.38 -3.72 25.14
C TRP A 211 -4.88 -3.74 24.84
N TRP A 212 -5.46 -4.90 24.52
CA TRP A 212 -6.88 -5.03 24.21
C TRP A 212 -7.78 -4.76 25.40
N LYS A 213 -7.43 -5.22 26.60
CA LYS A 213 -8.17 -4.93 27.83
C LYS A 213 -8.30 -3.41 28.07
N ARG A 214 -7.20 -2.66 27.88
CA ARG A 214 -7.22 -1.19 27.99
C ARG A 214 -8.04 -0.54 26.88
N THR A 215 -7.96 -1.07 25.67
CA THR A 215 -8.67 -0.54 24.51
C THR A 215 -10.18 -0.73 24.65
N PHE A 216 -10.64 -1.90 25.10
CA PHE A 216 -12.05 -2.16 25.34
C PHE A 216 -12.59 -1.25 26.43
N LYS A 217 -11.91 -1.18 27.57
CA LYS A 217 -12.32 -0.31 28.69
C LYS A 217 -12.47 1.15 28.27
N LYS A 218 -11.51 1.69 27.53
CA LYS A 218 -11.58 3.08 27.05
C LYS A 218 -12.77 3.32 26.10
N ARG A 219 -13.14 2.34 25.28
CA ARG A 219 -14.26 2.47 24.33
C ARG A 219 -15.63 2.27 24.97
N ASP A 220 -15.71 1.45 26.04
CA ASP A 220 -16.92 1.37 26.84
C ASP A 220 -17.20 2.72 27.53
N GLU A 221 -16.16 3.37 28.06
CA GLU A 221 -16.25 4.73 28.62
C GLU A 221 -16.70 5.76 27.57
N ASP A 222 -16.25 5.66 26.30
CA ASP A 222 -16.66 6.54 25.20
C ASP A 222 -18.12 6.30 24.75
N LEU A 223 -18.67 5.10 24.92
CA LEU A 223 -20.07 4.76 24.59
C LEU A 223 -21.06 5.21 25.66
N ASP A 224 -20.64 5.33 26.92
CA ASP A 224 -21.48 5.84 28.01
C ASP A 224 -21.74 7.36 27.95
N PHE A 225 -21.07 8.07 27.02
CA PHE A 225 -21.24 9.51 26.76
C PHE A 225 -22.12 9.83 25.53
N VAL A 226 -22.75 8.85 24.88
CA VAL A 226 -23.65 9.00 23.73
C VAL A 226 -25.09 8.62 24.13
#